data_b447015454af6b49561ce503d2b6085d
#
_entry.id   b447015454af6b49561ce503d2b6085d
#
_cell.length_a   1.000
_cell.length_b   1.000
_cell.length_c   1.000
_cell.angle_alpha   90.00
_cell.angle_beta   90.00
_cell.angle_gamma   90.00
#
_symmetry.space_group_name_H-M   'P 1'
#
loop_
_entity.id
_entity.type
_entity.pdbx_description
1 polymer ?
#
loop_
_entity_poly.entity_id
_entity_poly.type
_entity_poly.pdbx_seq_one_letter_code
_entity_poly.pdbx_strand_id
1 'polypeptide(L)'
;LQHANPGARIIAVGKRGGCQSTPQAFIEKLMVQAALAGEQVVRLKGGDPLMFGRGGEEQAHLLAHGVGVRVINGVTAGLSAAQQLGVSLTHRQHAHGVLFITGHAAVAKTTASSDAVDWPELARTAQRNRLTLVIYMGVQTALSLQQGLQEGLPMDTPVAVVQNASLPSSRIFHTSLGQLHALFANEKILSPAIIVVGDVLKGLNEWQTQLGTQPLDSQAKRA
;
A
#
# COMPACT_ATOMS: atom_id res chain seq x y z
N LEU A 1 10.03 -14.61 -10.26
CA LEU A 1 11.36 -15.28 -10.30
C LEU A 1 11.71 -15.85 -11.69
N GLN A 2 10.78 -15.87 -12.63
CA GLN A 2 11.01 -16.38 -14.00
C GLN A 2 12.14 -15.66 -14.77
N HIS A 3 12.56 -14.48 -14.34
CA HIS A 3 13.68 -13.71 -14.92
C HIS A 3 14.98 -13.85 -14.10
N ALA A 4 14.99 -14.67 -13.05
CA ALA A 4 16.21 -14.91 -12.29
C ALA A 4 17.18 -15.78 -13.11
N ASN A 5 18.49 -15.57 -12.93
CA ASN A 5 19.50 -16.43 -13.53
C ASN A 5 19.24 -17.88 -13.09
N PRO A 6 19.24 -18.86 -14.01
CA PRO A 6 19.01 -20.27 -13.65
C PRO A 6 19.97 -20.81 -12.58
N GLY A 7 21.20 -20.29 -12.50
CA GLY A 7 22.18 -20.65 -11.47
C GLY A 7 22.04 -19.87 -10.15
N ALA A 8 21.07 -18.96 -10.02
CA ALA A 8 20.91 -18.17 -8.80
C ALA A 8 20.36 -19.00 -7.64
N ARG A 9 21.01 -18.91 -6.49
CA ARG A 9 20.49 -19.43 -5.23
C ARG A 9 19.32 -18.56 -4.74
N ILE A 10 18.11 -19.12 -4.67
CA ILE A 10 16.89 -18.41 -4.27
C ILE A 10 16.58 -18.72 -2.82
N ILE A 11 16.48 -17.66 -1.98
CA ILE A 11 16.14 -17.75 -0.57
C ILE A 11 14.85 -16.99 -0.33
N ALA A 12 13.78 -17.70 0.01
CA ALA A 12 12.48 -17.09 0.32
C ALA A 12 12.46 -16.59 1.77
N VAL A 13 12.41 -15.26 1.94
CA VAL A 13 12.36 -14.58 3.24
C VAL A 13 11.04 -13.82 3.46
N GLY A 14 10.12 -13.87 2.48
CA GLY A 14 8.80 -13.24 2.55
C GLY A 14 7.83 -13.98 3.45
N LYS A 15 6.73 -13.31 3.84
CA LYS A 15 5.59 -13.94 4.50
C LYS A 15 4.93 -14.93 3.54
N ARG A 16 4.87 -16.20 3.91
CA ARG A 16 3.91 -17.14 3.33
C ARG A 16 2.63 -17.06 4.18
N GLY A 17 1.46 -17.09 3.55
CA GLY A 17 0.18 -17.00 4.24
C GLY A 17 0.12 -17.91 5.47
N GLY A 18 -0.17 -17.34 6.63
CA GLY A 18 -0.28 -18.07 7.91
C GLY A 18 1.03 -18.31 8.68
N CYS A 19 2.21 -18.04 8.11
CA CYS A 19 3.49 -18.22 8.81
C CYS A 19 3.99 -16.91 9.43
N GLN A 20 4.79 -17.03 10.51
CA GLN A 20 5.52 -15.88 11.05
C GLN A 20 6.45 -15.30 9.99
N SER A 21 6.54 -13.97 9.93
CA SER A 21 7.48 -13.30 9.05
C SER A 21 8.91 -13.59 9.50
N THR A 22 9.81 -13.82 8.54
CA THR A 22 11.24 -13.87 8.83
C THR A 22 11.68 -12.58 9.54
N PRO A 23 12.35 -12.64 10.69
CA PRO A 23 12.83 -11.45 11.39
C PRO A 23 13.70 -10.59 10.49
N GLN A 24 13.50 -9.27 10.51
CA GLN A 24 14.23 -8.35 9.65
C GLN A 24 15.75 -8.43 9.86
N ALA A 25 16.19 -8.49 11.12
CA ALA A 25 17.61 -8.65 11.45
C ALA A 25 18.25 -9.91 10.85
N PHE A 26 17.46 -10.99 10.70
CA PHE A 26 17.95 -12.20 10.03
C PHE A 26 18.15 -11.97 8.52
N ILE A 27 17.21 -11.27 7.87
CA ILE A 27 17.29 -10.93 6.45
C ILE A 27 18.52 -10.05 6.18
N GLU A 28 18.73 -9.03 7.01
CA GLU A 28 19.86 -8.10 6.94
C GLU A 28 21.19 -8.83 7.11
N LYS A 29 21.30 -9.68 8.14
CA LYS A 29 22.48 -10.50 8.39
C LYS A 29 22.79 -11.42 7.20
N LEU A 30 21.78 -12.05 6.63
CA LEU A 30 21.92 -12.95 5.49
C LEU A 30 22.47 -12.22 4.25
N MET A 31 21.96 -11.02 3.97
CA MET A 31 22.45 -10.19 2.86
C MET A 31 23.91 -9.77 3.05
N VAL A 32 24.26 -9.32 4.26
CA VAL A 32 25.67 -8.96 4.58
C VAL A 32 26.60 -10.15 4.39
N GLN A 33 26.25 -11.32 4.95
CA GLN A 33 27.07 -12.51 4.84
C GLN A 33 27.30 -12.93 3.39
N ALA A 34 26.24 -12.95 2.56
CA ALA A 34 26.34 -13.31 1.17
C ALA A 34 27.22 -12.31 0.38
N ALA A 35 27.01 -11.00 0.59
CA ALA A 35 27.79 -9.97 -0.09
C ALA A 35 29.29 -10.01 0.29
N LEU A 36 29.61 -10.19 1.56
CA LEU A 36 31.01 -10.30 2.04
C LEU A 36 31.68 -11.61 1.58
N ALA A 37 30.90 -12.64 1.28
CA ALA A 37 31.39 -13.87 0.63
C ALA A 37 31.63 -13.69 -0.89
N GLY A 38 31.42 -12.48 -1.44
CA GLY A 38 31.62 -12.17 -2.86
C GLY A 38 30.42 -12.49 -3.75
N GLU A 39 29.25 -12.83 -3.19
CA GLU A 39 28.05 -13.08 -3.97
C GLU A 39 27.42 -11.76 -4.44
N GLN A 40 26.88 -11.74 -5.66
CA GLN A 40 26.01 -10.65 -6.12
C GLN A 40 24.59 -10.88 -5.59
N VAL A 41 24.20 -10.10 -4.61
CA VAL A 41 22.91 -10.25 -3.92
C VAL A 41 21.84 -9.38 -4.57
N VAL A 42 20.70 -9.98 -4.92
CA VAL A 42 19.50 -9.27 -5.36
C VAL A 42 18.41 -9.43 -4.29
N ARG A 43 18.05 -8.35 -3.62
CA ARG A 43 16.92 -8.29 -2.69
C ARG A 43 15.65 -7.93 -3.45
N LEU A 44 14.89 -8.94 -3.88
CA LEU A 44 13.64 -8.74 -4.59
C LEU A 44 12.50 -8.39 -3.61
N LYS A 45 11.78 -7.31 -3.89
CA LYS A 45 10.67 -6.80 -3.08
C LYS A 45 9.43 -6.56 -3.97
N GLY A 46 8.24 -6.68 -3.42
CA GLY A 46 7.01 -6.31 -4.12
C GLY A 46 6.79 -4.80 -4.06
N GLY A 47 6.51 -4.17 -5.19
CA GLY A 47 6.31 -2.73 -5.28
C GLY A 47 7.60 -1.92 -5.25
N ASP A 48 7.54 -0.72 -4.70
CA ASP A 48 8.73 0.14 -4.50
C ASP A 48 9.45 -0.22 -3.20
N PRO A 49 10.77 -0.46 -3.21
CA PRO A 49 11.50 -0.87 -2.00
C PRO A 49 11.58 0.20 -0.91
N LEU A 50 11.45 1.48 -1.29
CA LEU A 50 11.55 2.63 -0.37
C LEU A 50 10.19 3.12 0.15
N MET A 51 9.07 2.59 -0.39
CA MET A 51 7.73 2.96 0.04
C MET A 51 7.11 1.85 0.90
N PHE A 52 7.12 2.00 2.22
CA PHE A 52 6.65 1.02 3.22
C PHE A 52 7.28 -0.38 3.08
N GLY A 53 8.42 -0.45 2.41
CA GLY A 53 9.14 -1.69 2.10
C GLY A 53 10.37 -1.94 2.97
N ARG A 54 10.70 -1.06 3.92
CA ARG A 54 11.89 -1.13 4.76
C ARG A 54 13.22 -1.12 3.99
N GLY A 55 13.20 -0.71 2.71
CA GLY A 55 14.41 -0.69 1.88
C GLY A 55 15.49 0.25 2.41
N GLY A 56 15.10 1.38 3.01
CA GLY A 56 16.02 2.32 3.63
C GLY A 56 16.73 1.72 4.86
N GLU A 57 16.03 0.92 5.68
CA GLU A 57 16.64 0.21 6.82
C GLU A 57 17.65 -0.84 6.33
N GLU A 58 17.25 -1.66 5.36
CA GLU A 58 18.12 -2.66 4.73
C GLU A 58 19.37 -2.00 4.11
N GLN A 59 19.20 -0.89 3.40
CA GLN A 59 20.30 -0.13 2.79
C GLN A 59 21.26 0.44 3.85
N ALA A 60 20.74 1.08 4.89
CA ALA A 60 21.56 1.64 5.96
C ALA A 60 22.38 0.54 6.66
N HIS A 61 21.76 -0.60 6.95
CA HIS A 61 22.43 -1.74 7.58
C HIS A 61 23.57 -2.28 6.71
N LEU A 62 23.35 -2.47 5.41
CA LEU A 62 24.36 -2.96 4.48
C LEU A 62 25.53 -1.98 4.34
N LEU A 63 25.26 -0.69 4.19
CA LEU A 63 26.30 0.34 4.11
C LEU A 63 27.16 0.40 5.37
N ALA A 64 26.56 0.25 6.56
CA ALA A 64 27.28 0.19 7.81
C ALA A 64 28.27 -1.00 7.91
N HIS A 65 28.04 -2.04 7.11
CA HIS A 65 28.92 -3.20 6.99
C HIS A 65 29.85 -3.17 5.76
N GLY A 66 29.99 -1.99 5.11
CA GLY A 66 30.87 -1.81 3.95
C GLY A 66 30.34 -2.41 2.65
N VAL A 67 29.06 -2.79 2.59
CA VAL A 67 28.44 -3.37 1.39
C VAL A 67 27.78 -2.27 0.57
N GLY A 68 28.24 -2.07 -0.67
CA GLY A 68 27.64 -1.13 -1.62
C GLY A 68 26.23 -1.58 -2.05
N VAL A 69 25.27 -0.64 -2.10
CA VAL A 69 23.88 -0.93 -2.42
C VAL A 69 23.40 -0.02 -3.57
N ARG A 70 22.73 -0.62 -4.54
CA ARG A 70 21.97 0.11 -5.57
C ARG A 70 20.50 -0.24 -5.46
N VAL A 71 19.66 0.79 -5.24
CA VAL A 71 18.20 0.64 -5.23
C VAL A 71 17.66 0.82 -6.65
N ILE A 72 16.77 -0.05 -7.06
CA ILE A 72 15.99 0.05 -8.29
C ILE A 72 14.55 0.33 -7.91
N ASN A 73 13.98 1.41 -8.41
CA ASN A 73 12.61 1.79 -8.13
C ASN A 73 11.61 0.77 -8.69
N GLY A 74 10.49 0.65 -8.01
CA GLY A 74 9.34 -0.11 -8.47
C GLY A 74 8.06 0.74 -8.43
N VAL A 75 6.96 0.17 -8.92
CA VAL A 75 5.65 0.82 -8.81
C VAL A 75 5.04 0.46 -7.47
N THR A 76 4.87 1.46 -6.59
CA THR A 76 4.26 1.23 -5.28
C THR A 76 2.80 0.82 -5.40
N ALA A 77 2.33 -0.03 -4.48
CA ALA A 77 0.98 -0.61 -4.52
C ALA A 77 -0.15 0.45 -4.55
N GLY A 78 0.06 1.62 -3.94
CA GLY A 78 -0.92 2.72 -4.00
C GLY A 78 -1.10 3.30 -5.39
N LEU A 79 -0.02 3.43 -6.17
CA LEU A 79 -0.12 3.85 -7.57
C LEU A 79 -0.74 2.76 -8.45
N SER A 80 -0.41 1.50 -8.20
CA SER A 80 -1.03 0.36 -8.89
C SER A 80 -2.54 0.28 -8.60
N ALA A 81 -2.95 0.56 -7.35
CA ALA A 81 -4.36 0.63 -6.99
C ALA A 81 -5.09 1.77 -7.72
N ALA A 82 -4.50 2.96 -7.79
CA ALA A 82 -5.06 4.09 -8.54
C ALA A 82 -5.23 3.77 -10.02
N GLN A 83 -4.24 3.13 -10.63
CA GLN A 83 -4.31 2.69 -12.03
C GLN A 83 -5.44 1.69 -12.26
N GLN A 84 -5.61 0.71 -11.37
CA GLN A 84 -6.69 -0.28 -11.49
C GLN A 84 -8.09 0.32 -11.24
N LEU A 85 -8.17 1.33 -10.37
CA LEU A 85 -9.39 2.12 -10.19
C LEU A 85 -9.71 3.00 -11.41
N GLY A 86 -8.74 3.26 -12.29
CA GLY A 86 -8.88 4.23 -13.37
C GLY A 86 -8.98 5.67 -12.86
N VAL A 87 -8.39 5.97 -11.69
CA VAL A 87 -8.52 7.26 -11.02
C VAL A 87 -7.19 7.98 -10.94
N SER A 88 -7.19 9.26 -11.25
CA SER A 88 -6.08 10.15 -10.91
C SER A 88 -6.12 10.48 -9.42
N LEU A 89 -5.03 10.27 -8.69
CA LEU A 89 -4.94 10.59 -7.27
C LEU A 89 -4.92 12.10 -7.00
N THR A 90 -4.67 12.92 -8.02
CA THR A 90 -4.75 14.38 -7.96
C THR A 90 -5.69 14.89 -9.03
N HIS A 91 -6.44 15.96 -8.75
CA HIS A 91 -7.38 16.55 -9.69
C HIS A 91 -7.58 18.04 -9.39
N ARG A 92 -7.59 18.90 -10.41
CA ARG A 92 -7.70 20.36 -10.23
C ARG A 92 -8.88 20.78 -9.36
N GLN A 93 -10.01 20.06 -9.47
CA GLN A 93 -11.25 20.38 -8.73
C GLN A 93 -11.42 19.59 -7.45
N HIS A 94 -10.80 18.38 -7.32
CA HIS A 94 -11.11 17.44 -6.24
C HIS A 94 -9.94 17.20 -5.29
N ALA A 95 -8.68 17.23 -5.76
CA ALA A 95 -7.56 16.93 -4.89
C ALA A 95 -6.27 17.66 -5.32
N HIS A 96 -5.73 18.47 -4.43
CA HIS A 96 -4.50 19.23 -4.66
C HIS A 96 -3.23 18.44 -4.37
N GLY A 97 -3.36 17.31 -3.66
CA GLY A 97 -2.21 16.48 -3.29
C GLY A 97 -2.63 15.09 -2.82
N VAL A 98 -1.62 14.28 -2.54
CA VAL A 98 -1.76 12.88 -2.11
C VAL A 98 -0.93 12.65 -0.86
N LEU A 99 -1.50 11.98 0.14
CA LEU A 99 -0.78 11.45 1.30
C LEU A 99 -0.73 9.93 1.22
N PHE A 100 0.48 9.38 1.13
CA PHE A 100 0.75 7.96 1.31
C PHE A 100 1.04 7.71 2.78
N ILE A 101 0.24 6.88 3.44
CA ILE A 101 0.31 6.69 4.88
C ILE A 101 0.09 5.21 5.26
N THR A 102 0.69 4.79 6.38
CA THR A 102 0.42 3.46 6.93
C THR A 102 -0.75 3.50 7.91
N GLY A 103 -1.69 2.56 7.75
CA GLY A 103 -2.77 2.31 8.71
C GLY A 103 -2.35 1.42 9.88
N HIS A 104 -1.13 0.90 9.83
CA HIS A 104 -0.61 0.09 10.91
C HIS A 104 -0.23 1.00 12.09
N ALA A 105 -0.97 0.89 13.21
CA ALA A 105 -0.52 1.49 14.45
C ALA A 105 0.76 0.78 14.89
N ALA A 106 1.83 1.52 15.09
CA ALA A 106 2.97 0.98 15.81
C ALA A 106 2.44 0.52 17.18
N VAL A 107 2.51 -0.78 17.46
CA VAL A 107 2.20 -1.30 18.79
C VAL A 107 3.34 -0.80 19.68
N ALA A 108 3.12 0.35 20.30
CA ALA A 108 4.05 0.88 21.29
C ALA A 108 4.17 -0.14 22.40
N LYS A 109 5.34 -0.75 22.50
CA LYS A 109 5.68 -1.64 23.62
C LYS A 109 5.88 -0.88 24.94
N THR A 110 5.76 0.44 24.91
CA THR A 110 5.92 1.32 26.08
C THR A 110 4.87 2.43 26.06
N THR A 111 4.30 2.73 27.20
CA THR A 111 3.20 3.64 27.48
C THR A 111 3.47 5.14 27.23
N ALA A 112 4.50 5.49 26.48
CA ALA A 112 4.94 6.88 26.30
C ALA A 112 5.25 7.26 24.83
N SER A 113 4.95 6.46 23.81
CA SER A 113 5.29 6.85 22.44
C SER A 113 4.07 7.38 21.68
N SER A 114 4.17 8.64 21.27
CA SER A 114 3.29 9.36 20.35
C SER A 114 3.42 8.89 18.88
N ASP A 115 3.83 7.64 18.65
CA ASP A 115 4.16 7.13 17.32
C ASP A 115 2.93 6.68 16.52
N ALA A 116 1.73 6.78 17.07
CA ALA A 116 0.49 6.50 16.37
C ALA A 116 0.10 7.68 15.47
N VAL A 117 -0.44 7.36 14.29
CA VAL A 117 -1.00 8.41 13.41
C VAL A 117 -2.18 9.08 14.10
N ASP A 118 -2.14 10.40 14.21
CA ASP A 118 -3.28 11.21 14.64
C ASP A 118 -4.30 11.30 13.49
N TRP A 119 -5.19 10.32 13.43
CA TRP A 119 -6.21 10.23 12.38
C TRP A 119 -7.17 11.41 12.36
N PRO A 120 -7.64 11.94 13.52
CA PRO A 120 -8.45 13.15 13.56
C PRO A 120 -7.77 14.37 12.94
N GLU A 121 -6.52 14.67 13.31
CA GLU A 121 -5.79 15.81 12.74
C GLU A 121 -5.45 15.60 11.26
N LEU A 122 -5.09 14.39 10.88
CA LEU A 122 -4.86 14.03 9.49
C LEU A 122 -6.12 14.23 8.65
N ALA A 123 -7.28 13.82 9.16
CA ALA A 123 -8.57 13.98 8.49
C ALA A 123 -8.92 15.47 8.29
N ARG A 124 -8.74 16.30 9.33
CA ARG A 124 -8.94 17.76 9.24
C ARG A 124 -7.99 18.39 8.22
N THR A 125 -6.73 17.97 8.22
CA THR A 125 -5.71 18.42 7.25
C THR A 125 -6.08 18.00 5.83
N ALA A 126 -6.49 16.76 5.62
CA ALA A 126 -6.92 16.25 4.34
C ALA A 126 -8.15 16.99 3.79
N GLN A 127 -9.13 17.25 4.65
CA GLN A 127 -10.33 18.01 4.29
C GLN A 127 -10.01 19.46 3.87
N ARG A 128 -9.22 20.17 4.68
CA ARG A 128 -8.88 21.58 4.41
C ARG A 128 -8.05 21.76 3.15
N ASN A 129 -7.13 20.85 2.89
CA ASN A 129 -6.21 20.95 1.77
C ASN A 129 -6.63 20.11 0.57
N ARG A 130 -7.82 19.50 0.61
CA ARG A 130 -8.31 18.62 -0.46
C ARG A 130 -7.29 17.57 -0.83
N LEU A 131 -6.93 16.70 0.11
CA LEU A 131 -5.93 15.66 -0.13
C LEU A 131 -6.61 14.31 -0.34
N THR A 132 -6.07 13.54 -1.26
CA THR A 132 -6.38 12.11 -1.37
C THR A 132 -5.52 11.34 -0.37
N LEU A 133 -6.12 10.49 0.44
CA LEU A 133 -5.40 9.59 1.33
C LEU A 133 -5.24 8.22 0.65
N VAL A 134 -4.02 7.71 0.61
CA VAL A 134 -3.69 6.37 0.12
C VAL A 134 -3.09 5.59 1.28
N ILE A 135 -3.89 4.69 1.86
CA ILE A 135 -3.58 4.04 3.13
C ILE A 135 -3.15 2.60 2.90
N TYR A 136 -1.94 2.29 3.37
CA TYR A 136 -1.35 0.96 3.35
C TYR A 136 -1.59 0.26 4.69
N MET A 137 -1.63 -1.06 4.69
CA MET A 137 -1.70 -1.89 5.92
C MET A 137 -2.88 -1.55 6.85
N GLY A 138 -3.97 -0.98 6.33
CA GLY A 138 -5.14 -0.55 7.09
C GLY A 138 -6.20 -1.63 7.35
N VAL A 139 -6.01 -2.87 6.89
CA VAL A 139 -7.05 -3.92 6.97
C VAL A 139 -7.41 -4.25 8.42
N GLN A 140 -6.41 -4.48 9.26
CA GLN A 140 -6.62 -4.87 10.67
C GLN A 140 -7.08 -3.71 11.56
N THR A 141 -6.85 -2.48 11.12
CA THR A 141 -7.19 -1.26 11.86
C THR A 141 -8.38 -0.52 11.25
N ALA A 142 -9.14 -1.16 10.36
CA ALA A 142 -10.21 -0.53 9.58
C ALA A 142 -11.26 0.20 10.46
N LEU A 143 -11.60 -0.35 11.62
CA LEU A 143 -12.55 0.29 12.55
C LEU A 143 -11.97 1.58 13.16
N SER A 144 -10.79 1.50 13.77
CA SER A 144 -10.15 2.68 14.37
C SER A 144 -9.78 3.74 13.33
N LEU A 145 -9.38 3.32 12.13
CA LEU A 145 -9.13 4.18 10.99
C LEU A 145 -10.41 4.92 10.56
N GLN A 146 -11.52 4.20 10.41
CA GLN A 146 -12.82 4.81 10.11
C GLN A 146 -13.21 5.84 11.17
N GLN A 147 -13.17 5.46 12.45
CA GLN A 147 -13.55 6.32 13.57
C GLN A 147 -12.69 7.60 13.61
N GLY A 148 -11.37 7.46 13.51
CA GLY A 148 -10.48 8.62 13.54
C GLY A 148 -10.65 9.54 12.33
N LEU A 149 -10.83 8.99 11.14
CA LEU A 149 -11.06 9.79 9.94
C LEU A 149 -12.40 10.52 9.97
N GLN A 150 -13.44 9.96 10.57
CA GLN A 150 -14.76 10.59 10.71
C GLN A 150 -14.76 11.83 11.60
N GLU A 151 -13.75 12.03 12.44
CA GLU A 151 -13.62 13.27 13.24
C GLU A 151 -13.25 14.51 12.41
N GLY A 152 -12.85 14.33 11.16
CA GLY A 152 -12.47 15.44 10.27
C GLY A 152 -12.96 15.33 8.84
N LEU A 153 -13.45 14.14 8.41
CA LEU A 153 -14.04 13.91 7.10
C LEU A 153 -15.51 13.52 7.20
N PRO A 154 -16.37 13.95 6.25
CA PRO A 154 -17.76 13.52 6.19
C PRO A 154 -17.92 12.00 6.06
N MET A 155 -18.99 11.44 6.63
CA MET A 155 -19.27 10.00 6.55
C MET A 155 -19.53 9.49 5.13
N ASP A 156 -19.98 10.36 4.25
CA ASP A 156 -20.24 10.09 2.83
C ASP A 156 -19.00 10.28 1.96
N THR A 157 -17.84 10.66 2.54
CA THR A 157 -16.56 10.72 1.81
C THR A 157 -16.31 9.42 1.06
N PRO A 158 -16.08 9.48 -0.27
CA PRO A 158 -15.89 8.27 -1.06
C PRO A 158 -14.63 7.52 -0.68
N VAL A 159 -14.75 6.20 -0.64
CA VAL A 159 -13.65 5.28 -0.36
C VAL A 159 -13.64 4.16 -1.40
N ALA A 160 -12.45 3.82 -1.87
CA ALA A 160 -12.22 2.61 -2.66
C ALA A 160 -11.18 1.73 -1.96
N VAL A 161 -11.40 0.42 -2.03
CA VAL A 161 -10.45 -0.58 -1.52
C VAL A 161 -10.01 -1.48 -2.66
N VAL A 162 -8.71 -1.60 -2.86
CA VAL A 162 -8.13 -2.49 -3.86
C VAL A 162 -7.32 -3.56 -3.15
N GLN A 163 -7.86 -4.78 -3.11
CA GLN A 163 -7.17 -5.95 -2.59
C GLN A 163 -6.31 -6.57 -3.67
N ASN A 164 -5.11 -7.04 -3.34
CA ASN A 164 -4.17 -7.68 -4.26
C ASN A 164 -3.88 -6.84 -5.51
N ALA A 165 -3.67 -5.53 -5.35
CA ALA A 165 -3.38 -4.63 -6.47
C ALA A 165 -2.28 -5.19 -7.38
N SER A 166 -2.46 -5.09 -8.69
CA SER A 166 -1.60 -5.61 -9.77
C SER A 166 -1.51 -7.14 -9.90
N LEU A 167 -2.24 -7.90 -9.12
CA LEU A 167 -2.27 -9.35 -9.24
C LEU A 167 -3.54 -9.82 -10.02
N PRO A 168 -3.51 -11.01 -10.64
CA PRO A 168 -4.69 -11.58 -11.29
C PRO A 168 -5.87 -11.80 -10.33
N SER A 169 -5.61 -11.91 -9.02
CA SER A 169 -6.62 -12.04 -7.96
C SER A 169 -7.06 -10.69 -7.38
N SER A 170 -6.83 -9.59 -8.10
CA SER A 170 -7.24 -8.27 -7.64
C SER A 170 -8.75 -8.16 -7.53
N ARG A 171 -9.22 -7.52 -6.44
CA ARG A 171 -10.63 -7.22 -6.20
C ARG A 171 -10.76 -5.73 -5.86
N ILE A 172 -11.76 -5.08 -6.42
CA ILE A 172 -12.03 -3.65 -6.22
C ILE A 172 -13.38 -3.50 -5.54
N PHE A 173 -13.43 -2.62 -4.53
CA PHE A 173 -14.64 -2.30 -3.80
C PHE A 173 -14.79 -0.79 -3.67
N HIS A 174 -16.02 -0.30 -3.82
CA HIS A 174 -16.39 1.09 -3.62
C HIS A 174 -17.33 1.21 -2.43
N THR A 175 -17.14 2.21 -1.59
CA THR A 175 -17.95 2.47 -0.40
C THR A 175 -17.85 3.93 0.00
N SER A 176 -18.44 4.27 1.14
CA SER A 176 -18.21 5.55 1.84
C SER A 176 -17.41 5.32 3.12
N LEU A 177 -16.86 6.40 3.66
CA LEU A 177 -16.10 6.35 4.91
C LEU A 177 -16.93 5.75 6.05
N GLY A 178 -18.23 6.08 6.12
CA GLY A 178 -19.13 5.55 7.14
C GLY A 178 -19.36 4.03 7.07
N GLN A 179 -19.10 3.42 5.93
CA GLN A 179 -19.32 1.99 5.68
C GLN A 179 -18.03 1.17 5.55
N LEU A 180 -16.87 1.81 5.74
CA LEU A 180 -15.57 1.16 5.51
C LEU A 180 -15.38 -0.12 6.32
N HIS A 181 -15.62 -0.07 7.63
CA HIS A 181 -15.47 -1.25 8.50
C HIS A 181 -16.45 -2.37 8.14
N ALA A 182 -17.71 -2.02 7.89
CA ALA A 182 -18.72 -2.99 7.46
C ALA A 182 -18.35 -3.67 6.14
N LEU A 183 -17.79 -2.93 5.19
CA LEU A 183 -17.29 -3.49 3.94
C LEU A 183 -16.23 -4.57 4.18
N PHE A 184 -15.24 -4.32 5.04
CA PHE A 184 -14.19 -5.30 5.34
C PHE A 184 -14.74 -6.59 5.93
N ALA A 185 -15.73 -6.48 6.83
CA ALA A 185 -16.37 -7.63 7.47
C ALA A 185 -17.20 -8.44 6.47
N ASN A 186 -18.06 -7.77 5.69
CA ASN A 186 -19.00 -8.41 4.76
C ASN A 186 -18.28 -9.09 3.59
N GLU A 187 -17.29 -8.41 2.99
CA GLU A 187 -16.56 -8.88 1.82
C GLU A 187 -15.35 -9.74 2.16
N LYS A 188 -15.07 -9.95 3.45
CA LYS A 188 -13.91 -10.72 3.96
C LYS A 188 -12.60 -10.26 3.31
N ILE A 189 -12.39 -8.95 3.25
CA ILE A 189 -11.20 -8.36 2.64
C ILE A 189 -9.98 -8.65 3.51
N LEU A 190 -8.97 -9.24 2.91
CA LEU A 190 -7.72 -9.63 3.57
C LEU A 190 -6.55 -8.79 3.04
N SER A 191 -5.45 -8.78 3.79
CA SER A 191 -4.18 -8.20 3.32
C SER A 191 -3.56 -9.06 2.20
N PRO A 192 -2.88 -8.42 1.22
CA PRO A 192 -2.64 -6.99 1.13
C PRO A 192 -3.80 -6.22 0.49
N ALA A 193 -4.11 -5.05 1.02
CA ALA A 193 -5.09 -4.14 0.42
C ALA A 193 -4.67 -2.68 0.59
N ILE A 194 -5.02 -1.85 -0.40
CA ILE A 194 -4.85 -0.40 -0.40
C ILE A 194 -6.23 0.23 -0.22
N ILE A 195 -6.33 1.22 0.66
CA ILE A 195 -7.53 2.02 0.86
C ILE A 195 -7.27 3.41 0.29
N VAL A 196 -8.12 3.87 -0.61
CA VAL A 196 -8.08 5.22 -1.18
C VAL A 196 -9.28 5.99 -0.66
N VAL A 197 -9.05 7.16 -0.06
CA VAL A 197 -10.11 8.02 0.52
C VAL A 197 -10.01 9.40 -0.10
N GLY A 198 -11.12 9.93 -0.59
CA GLY A 198 -11.19 11.32 -1.04
C GLY A 198 -12.06 11.55 -2.27
N ASP A 199 -12.28 12.83 -2.55
CA ASP A 199 -13.20 13.32 -3.58
C ASP A 199 -12.80 12.99 -5.02
N VAL A 200 -11.56 12.58 -5.26
CA VAL A 200 -11.14 12.07 -6.58
C VAL A 200 -11.96 10.87 -7.04
N LEU A 201 -12.55 10.14 -6.09
CA LEU A 201 -13.39 8.99 -6.37
C LEU A 201 -14.81 9.37 -6.82
N LYS A 202 -15.26 10.62 -6.63
CA LYS A 202 -16.57 11.11 -7.12
C LYS A 202 -16.66 11.09 -8.64
N GLY A 203 -15.57 11.40 -9.33
CA GLY A 203 -15.50 11.39 -10.78
C GLY A 203 -15.66 10.01 -11.43
N LEU A 204 -15.43 8.92 -10.68
CA LEU A 204 -15.66 7.56 -11.19
C LEU A 204 -17.13 7.30 -11.53
N ASN A 205 -18.04 7.75 -10.68
CA ASN A 205 -19.49 7.57 -10.90
C ASN A 205 -19.97 8.37 -12.10
N GLU A 206 -19.42 9.58 -12.31
CA GLU A 206 -19.73 10.42 -13.46
C GLU A 206 -19.23 9.81 -14.76
N TRP A 207 -18.02 9.25 -14.77
CA TRP A 207 -17.44 8.56 -15.93
C TRP A 207 -18.16 7.26 -16.27
N GLN A 208 -18.49 6.45 -15.27
CA GLN A 208 -19.24 5.21 -15.47
C GLN A 208 -20.66 5.48 -15.97
N THR A 209 -21.29 6.57 -15.54
CA THR A 209 -22.61 7.00 -16.01
C THR A 209 -22.54 7.52 -17.43
N GLN A 210 -21.48 8.24 -17.83
CA GLN A 210 -21.29 8.78 -19.18
C GLN A 210 -20.91 7.71 -20.22
N LEU A 211 -20.18 6.65 -19.80
CA LEU A 211 -19.74 5.57 -20.70
C LEU A 211 -20.79 4.46 -20.86
N GLY A 212 -21.98 4.56 -20.21
CA GLY A 212 -23.04 3.56 -20.30
C GLY A 212 -22.51 2.15 -20.11
N THR A 213 -22.36 1.74 -18.85
CA THR A 213 -22.20 0.35 -18.39
C THR A 213 -21.71 -0.67 -19.45
N GLN A 214 -20.48 -0.56 -19.90
CA GLN A 214 -19.76 -1.73 -20.40
C GLN A 214 -18.64 -2.04 -19.43
N PRO A 215 -18.65 -3.21 -18.77
CA PRO A 215 -17.48 -3.70 -18.06
C PRO A 215 -16.31 -3.74 -19.04
N LEU A 216 -15.15 -3.23 -18.65
CA LEU A 216 -13.90 -3.44 -19.36
C LEU A 216 -13.52 -4.92 -19.24
N ASP A 217 -14.31 -5.78 -19.87
CA ASP A 217 -14.06 -7.20 -19.97
C ASP A 217 -13.53 -7.55 -21.35
N SER A 218 -12.36 -8.19 -21.34
CA SER A 218 -11.90 -9.12 -22.37
C SER A 218 -11.27 -8.63 -23.68
N GLN A 219 -10.73 -7.42 -23.83
CA GLN A 219 -9.99 -7.10 -25.07
C GLN A 219 -8.49 -6.81 -24.92
N ALA A 220 -7.88 -7.01 -23.76
CA ALA A 220 -6.42 -6.91 -23.61
C ALA A 220 -5.69 -8.26 -23.84
N LYS A 221 -6.16 -9.04 -24.83
CA LYS A 221 -5.40 -10.16 -25.38
C LYS A 221 -5.09 -9.87 -26.85
N ARG A 222 -4.19 -8.93 -27.13
CA ARG A 222 -3.44 -8.80 -28.41
C ARG A 222 -2.67 -7.46 -28.42
N ALA A 223 -1.45 -7.47 -27.92
CA ALA A 223 -0.30 -6.76 -28.48
C ALA A 223 0.97 -7.31 -27.80
#